data_c875c20bfe1736d85f625f451d26d376
#
_entry.id   c875c20bfe1736d85f625f451d26d376
#
_cell.length_a   1.000
_cell.length_b   1.000
_cell.length_c   1.000
_cell.angle_alpha   90.00
_cell.angle_beta   90.00
_cell.angle_gamma   90.00
#
_symmetry.space_group_name_H-M   'P 1'
#
loop_
_entity.id
_entity.type
_entity.pdbx_description
1 polymer ?
#
loop_
_entity_poly.entity_id
_entity_poly.type
_entity_poly.pdbx_seq_one_letter_code
_entity_poly.pdbx_strand_id
1 'polypeptide(L)'
;MQTVTSVLKPNALPDISVTAGVPVRWVIQAPESAINGCNNRILIPALNLDYTFHSGENVLEFCPEEAGTLGYSCWMGMLRGSIVVTEAG
;
A
#
# COMPACT_ATOMS: atom_id res chain seq x y z
N MET A 1 -2.63 -16.58 -4.81
CA MET A 1 -2.61 -15.09 -4.69
C MET A 1 -3.41 -14.69 -3.47
N GLN A 2 -2.87 -13.79 -2.69
CA GLN A 2 -3.58 -13.20 -1.55
C GLN A 2 -4.10 -11.82 -1.91
N THR A 3 -5.30 -11.51 -1.46
CA THR A 3 -5.94 -10.22 -1.73
C THR A 3 -6.16 -9.48 -0.42
N VAL A 4 -5.73 -8.22 -0.38
CA VAL A 4 -5.91 -7.33 0.77
C VAL A 4 -6.71 -6.13 0.29
N THR A 5 -7.69 -5.72 1.07
CA THR A 5 -8.50 -4.55 0.76
C THR A 5 -8.35 -3.50 1.85
N SER A 6 -8.08 -2.28 1.45
CA SER A 6 -7.93 -1.13 2.35
C SER A 6 -8.79 0.03 1.87
N VAL A 7 -9.05 0.96 2.77
CA VAL A 7 -9.75 2.21 2.44
C VAL A 7 -8.81 3.37 2.73
N LEU A 8 -8.57 4.22 1.73
CA LEU A 8 -7.73 5.40 1.89
C LEU A 8 -8.43 6.44 2.75
N LYS A 9 -7.67 7.03 3.68
CA LYS A 9 -8.15 8.13 4.53
C LYS A 9 -7.37 9.40 4.22
N PRO A 10 -7.97 10.58 4.42
CA PRO A 10 -7.32 11.83 4.03
C PRO A 10 -6.06 12.17 4.85
N ASN A 11 -5.91 11.59 6.03
CA ASN A 11 -4.80 11.93 6.93
C ASN A 11 -4.02 10.71 7.43
N ALA A 12 -4.19 9.55 6.80
CA ALA A 12 -3.46 8.34 7.21
C ALA A 12 -3.36 7.37 6.03
N LEU A 13 -2.24 6.66 5.95
CA LEU A 13 -2.06 5.59 4.97
C LEU A 13 -2.37 4.24 5.63
N PRO A 14 -2.95 3.29 4.89
CA PRO A 14 -3.31 1.99 5.46
C PRO A 14 -2.08 1.13 5.76
N ASP A 15 -2.17 0.36 6.85
CA ASP A 15 -1.21 -0.69 7.17
C ASP A 15 -1.80 -2.02 6.75
N ILE A 16 -0.97 -2.91 6.20
CA ILE A 16 -1.42 -4.24 5.80
C ILE A 16 -0.45 -5.31 6.27
N SER A 17 -0.95 -6.54 6.37
CA SER A 17 -0.13 -7.73 6.64
C SER A 17 -0.32 -8.72 5.52
N VAL A 18 0.78 -9.24 5.00
CA VAL A 18 0.78 -10.20 3.90
C VAL A 18 1.77 -11.34 4.19
N THR A 19 1.71 -12.39 3.37
CA THR A 19 2.58 -13.55 3.52
C THR A 19 3.67 -13.53 2.48
N ALA A 20 4.91 -13.78 2.91
CA ALA A 20 6.06 -13.84 2.00
C ALA A 20 5.92 -14.98 0.98
N GLY A 21 6.41 -14.75 -0.22
CA GLY A 21 6.41 -15.76 -1.29
C GLY A 21 5.08 -15.95 -2.00
N VAL A 22 4.04 -15.26 -1.58
CA VAL A 22 2.71 -15.34 -2.20
C VAL A 22 2.41 -14.01 -2.90
N PRO A 23 2.07 -14.02 -4.19
CA PRO A 23 1.70 -12.77 -4.87
C PRO A 23 0.54 -12.07 -4.17
N VAL A 24 0.66 -10.76 -4.05
CA VAL A 24 -0.33 -9.90 -3.36
C VAL A 24 -1.07 -9.07 -4.37
N ARG A 25 -2.39 -9.05 -4.23
CA ARG A 25 -3.24 -8.08 -4.90
C ARG A 25 -3.81 -7.16 -3.83
N TRP A 26 -3.34 -5.94 -3.80
CA TRP A 26 -3.77 -4.95 -2.82
C TRP A 26 -4.77 -3.99 -3.46
N VAL A 27 -6.01 -4.08 -3.01
CA VAL A 27 -7.10 -3.24 -3.50
C VAL A 27 -7.29 -2.09 -2.51
N ILE A 28 -7.16 -0.86 -2.99
CA ILE A 28 -7.31 0.33 -2.16
C ILE A 28 -8.51 1.11 -2.68
N GLN A 29 -9.54 1.20 -1.84
CA GLN A 29 -10.70 2.03 -2.14
C GLN A 29 -10.36 3.47 -1.77
N ALA A 30 -10.37 4.36 -2.75
CA ALA A 30 -10.01 5.76 -2.57
C ALA A 30 -11.20 6.65 -2.90
N PRO A 31 -12.06 6.97 -1.90
CA PRO A 31 -13.14 7.92 -2.12
C PRO A 31 -12.56 9.27 -2.52
N GLU A 32 -13.22 9.97 -3.42
CA GLU A 32 -12.74 11.27 -3.90
C GLU A 32 -12.44 12.23 -2.73
N SER A 33 -13.28 12.20 -1.70
CA SER A 33 -13.10 13.04 -0.51
C SER A 33 -11.85 12.68 0.32
N ALA A 34 -11.28 11.50 0.13
CA ALA A 34 -10.08 11.08 0.85
C ALA A 34 -8.79 11.44 0.11
N ILE A 35 -8.86 11.72 -1.18
CA ILE A 35 -7.69 12.03 -2.00
C ILE A 35 -7.40 13.53 -1.92
N ASN A 36 -6.15 13.86 -1.59
CA ASN A 36 -5.70 15.25 -1.52
C ASN A 36 -4.30 15.39 -2.13
N GLY A 37 -3.76 16.59 -2.14
CA GLY A 37 -2.45 16.84 -2.74
C GLY A 37 -1.29 16.18 -2.02
N CYS A 38 -1.49 15.70 -0.79
CA CYS A 38 -0.47 15.02 -0.01
C CYS A 38 -0.49 13.52 -0.24
N ASN A 39 -1.66 12.88 -0.22
CA ASN A 39 -1.79 11.43 -0.25
C ASN A 39 -2.09 10.84 -1.62
N ASN A 40 -2.13 11.64 -2.66
CA ASN A 40 -2.52 11.16 -3.99
C ASN A 40 -1.48 10.27 -4.67
N ARG A 41 -0.29 10.14 -4.10
CA ARG A 41 0.76 9.28 -4.63
C ARG A 41 1.55 8.66 -3.48
N ILE A 42 1.80 7.37 -3.56
CA ILE A 42 2.60 6.65 -2.56
C ILE A 42 3.86 6.08 -3.19
N LEU A 43 4.90 5.98 -2.36
CA LEU A 43 6.20 5.44 -2.75
C LEU A 43 6.52 4.27 -1.82
N ILE A 44 6.80 3.10 -2.41
CA ILE A 44 7.21 1.90 -1.68
C ILE A 44 8.63 1.55 -2.12
N PRO A 45 9.66 2.13 -1.47
CA PRO A 45 11.04 1.98 -1.94
C PRO A 45 11.53 0.54 -1.97
N ALA A 46 11.14 -0.27 -0.99
CA ALA A 46 11.57 -1.66 -0.91
C ALA A 46 11.09 -2.50 -2.09
N LEU A 47 10.00 -2.10 -2.74
CA LEU A 47 9.43 -2.78 -3.89
C LEU A 47 9.72 -2.02 -5.20
N ASN A 48 10.41 -0.90 -5.11
CA ASN A 48 10.66 -0.02 -6.24
C ASN A 48 9.37 0.36 -6.96
N LEU A 49 8.33 0.65 -6.17
CA LEU A 49 7.00 1.00 -6.66
C LEU A 49 6.64 2.43 -6.30
N ASP A 50 5.98 3.10 -7.23
CA ASP A 50 5.20 4.29 -6.93
C ASP A 50 3.81 4.13 -7.55
N TYR A 51 2.83 4.76 -6.94
CA TYR A 51 1.45 4.63 -7.42
C TYR A 51 0.69 5.93 -7.19
N THR A 52 0.00 6.39 -8.22
CA THR A 52 -0.86 7.57 -8.14
C THR A 52 -2.31 7.13 -8.05
N PHE A 53 -3.00 7.53 -6.98
CA PHE A 53 -4.40 7.17 -6.77
C PHE A 53 -5.33 7.95 -7.69
N HIS A 54 -6.41 7.27 -8.07
CA HIS A 54 -7.57 7.91 -8.67
C HIS A 54 -8.79 7.58 -7.80
N SER A 55 -9.86 8.32 -7.95
CA SER A 55 -11.09 8.04 -7.18
C SER A 55 -11.64 6.67 -7.56
N GLY A 56 -12.08 5.93 -6.56
CA GLY A 56 -12.61 4.59 -6.74
C GLY A 56 -11.62 3.50 -6.36
N GLU A 57 -11.66 2.39 -7.08
CA GLU A 57 -10.83 1.24 -6.81
C GLU A 57 -9.45 1.37 -7.45
N ASN A 58 -8.41 1.15 -6.65
CA ASN A 58 -7.02 1.14 -7.09
C ASN A 58 -6.42 -0.22 -6.75
N VAL A 59 -5.64 -0.79 -7.66
CA VAL A 59 -5.06 -2.12 -7.47
C VAL A 59 -3.55 -2.06 -7.66
N LEU A 60 -2.81 -2.54 -6.65
CA LEU A 60 -1.37 -2.75 -6.73
C LEU A 60 -1.10 -4.25 -6.62
N GLU A 61 -0.19 -4.75 -7.46
CA GLU A 61 0.21 -6.14 -7.40
C GLU A 61 1.72 -6.22 -7.18
N PHE A 62 2.13 -7.06 -6.24
CA PHE A 62 3.54 -7.29 -5.93
C PHE A 62 3.71 -8.66 -5.29
N CYS A 63 4.96 -9.16 -5.30
CA CYS A 63 5.28 -10.42 -4.63
C CYS A 63 6.40 -10.16 -3.62
N PRO A 64 6.10 -10.14 -2.32
CA PRO A 64 7.14 -9.98 -1.30
C PRO A 64 7.92 -11.28 -1.17
N GLU A 65 9.24 -11.19 -1.24
CA GLU A 65 10.09 -12.38 -1.19
C GLU A 65 10.54 -12.73 0.23
N GLU A 66 10.71 -11.74 1.08
CA GLU A 66 11.24 -11.93 2.43
C GLU A 66 10.32 -11.35 3.49
N ALA A 67 10.30 -11.99 4.65
CA ALA A 67 9.58 -11.47 5.81
C ALA A 67 10.25 -10.22 6.35
N GLY A 68 9.47 -9.33 6.92
CA GLY A 68 9.93 -8.08 7.48
C GLY A 68 8.86 -7.01 7.37
N THR A 69 9.22 -5.78 7.73
CA THR A 69 8.32 -4.64 7.62
C THR A 69 8.81 -3.71 6.52
N LEU A 70 7.95 -3.47 5.54
CA LEU A 70 8.23 -2.53 4.45
C LEU A 70 7.54 -1.22 4.76
N GLY A 71 8.32 -0.19 5.08
CA GLY A 71 7.78 1.15 5.26
C GLY A 71 7.48 1.79 3.90
N TYR A 72 6.40 2.53 3.82
CA TYR A 72 6.09 3.33 2.64
C TYR A 72 5.51 4.67 3.06
N SER A 73 5.48 5.61 2.16
CA SER A 73 5.04 6.97 2.46
C SER A 73 4.32 7.58 1.28
N CYS A 74 3.60 8.69 1.54
CA CYS A 74 3.14 9.54 0.45
C CYS A 74 4.35 10.25 -0.18
N TRP A 75 4.16 10.78 -1.38
CA TRP A 75 5.25 11.41 -2.13
C TRP A 75 5.85 12.63 -1.41
N MET A 76 5.10 13.27 -0.51
CA MET A 76 5.60 14.38 0.29
C MET A 76 6.27 13.93 1.59
N GLY A 77 6.19 12.64 1.94
CA GLY A 77 6.78 12.10 3.15
C GLY A 77 6.07 12.45 4.45
N MET A 78 4.90 13.07 4.39
CA MET A 78 4.15 13.49 5.57
C MET A 78 3.30 12.39 6.18
N LEU A 79 2.87 11.43 5.36
CA LEU A 79 2.09 10.28 5.79
C LEU A 79 2.89 9.02 5.54
N ARG A 80 2.81 8.07 6.48
CA ARG A 80 3.53 6.81 6.37
C ARG A 80 2.61 5.64 6.68
N GLY A 81 2.89 4.52 6.03
CA GLY A 81 2.23 3.26 6.29
C GLY A 81 3.23 2.12 6.36
N SER A 82 2.75 0.94 6.71
CA SER A 82 3.58 -0.26 6.85
C SER A 82 2.96 -1.44 6.14
N ILE A 83 3.80 -2.22 5.48
CA ILE A 83 3.44 -3.51 4.92
C ILE A 83 4.22 -4.54 5.72
N VAL A 84 3.52 -5.28 6.59
CA VAL A 84 4.15 -6.33 7.40
C VAL A 84 4.10 -7.62 6.59
N VAL A 85 5.27 -8.17 6.30
CA VAL A 85 5.40 -9.43 5.56
C VAL A 85 5.78 -10.52 6.56
N THR A 86 4.90 -11.50 6.73
CA THR A 86 5.13 -12.62 7.64
C THR A 86 5.62 -13.83 6.85
N GLU A 87 6.36 -14.71 7.52
CA GLU A 87 6.85 -15.91 6.88
C GLU A 87 5.70 -16.86 6.54
N ALA A 88 5.83 -17.48 5.37
CA ALA A 88 4.92 -18.53 4.95
C ALA A 88 5.27 -19.80 5.70
N GLY A 89 4.37 -20.28 6.47
CA GLY A 89 4.67 -21.51 7.11
C GLY A 89 4.21 -21.95 8.24
#